data_8fbbe6454ff04aa2c7b4bc8e26a38e91
#
_entry.id   8fbbe6454ff04aa2c7b4bc8e26a38e91
#
_cell.length_a   1.000
_cell.length_b   1.000
_cell.length_c   1.000
_cell.angle_alpha   90.00
_cell.angle_beta   90.00
_cell.angle_gamma   90.00
#
_symmetry.space_group_name_H-M   'P 1'
#
loop_
_entity.id
_entity.type
_entity.pdbx_description
1 polymer ?
#
loop_
_entity_poly.entity_id
_entity_poly.type
_entity_poly.pdbx_seq_one_letter_code
_entity_poly.pdbx_strand_id
1 'polypeptide(L)'
;VAWNIAPEFSVQPGVEYQWTQGEGGRIDGTPKVSDLAFFLSAEYKPWEWLSLRPGVRTFIVADYDAPIAIPSVLTKFKLTKHMDLRLSYAYGFRSPTLQELYFSFHNDNHDIDGNPDLKAEYSHNITGSVAYRVLHSEKIHLTTTLSGFYNDFRDKISLAQNVDIPNYNTYYNIDRYKTVGGSLENSLSWGGLRANLNMSLIGRYNRYATGDKSMPRFRYSPEVSTNISYHIEKTGTDISLFYKYTGERKEYYYHEYTTA
;
A
#
# COMPACT_ATOMS: atom_id res chain seq x y z
N VAL A 1 16.73 -18.12 2.88
CA VAL A 1 16.64 -19.53 2.51
C VAL A 1 15.35 -20.09 3.11
N ALA A 2 14.50 -20.76 2.29
CA ALA A 2 13.34 -21.46 2.78
C ALA A 2 13.72 -22.93 3.11
N TRP A 3 13.26 -23.43 4.24
CA TRP A 3 13.48 -24.79 4.67
C TRP A 3 12.19 -25.60 4.53
N ASN A 4 12.22 -26.61 3.69
CA ASN A 4 11.11 -27.56 3.55
C ASN A 4 11.22 -28.59 4.68
N ILE A 5 10.31 -28.53 5.65
CA ILE A 5 10.26 -29.43 6.79
C ILE A 5 9.46 -30.68 6.42
N ALA A 6 8.37 -30.48 5.62
CA ALA A 6 7.53 -31.53 5.07
C ALA A 6 7.05 -31.09 3.67
N PRO A 7 6.51 -31.98 2.85
CA PRO A 7 5.98 -31.62 1.52
C PRO A 7 4.92 -30.50 1.56
N GLU A 8 4.13 -30.47 2.64
CA GLU A 8 3.07 -29.48 2.87
C GLU A 8 3.48 -28.31 3.75
N PHE A 9 4.71 -28.31 4.33
CA PHE A 9 5.15 -27.30 5.29
C PHE A 9 6.58 -26.82 5.07
N SER A 10 6.74 -25.52 4.89
CA SER A 10 8.03 -24.86 4.83
C SER A 10 8.09 -23.63 5.72
N VAL A 11 9.28 -23.28 6.17
CA VAL A 11 9.55 -22.08 6.97
C VAL A 11 10.68 -21.27 6.35
N GLN A 12 10.60 -19.95 6.53
CA GLN A 12 11.61 -19.01 6.06
C GLN A 12 11.90 -18.00 7.18
N PRO A 13 12.92 -18.23 8.01
CA PRO A 13 13.44 -17.21 8.89
C PRO A 13 14.31 -16.23 8.11
N GLY A 14 14.43 -15.02 8.63
CA GLY A 14 15.37 -14.03 8.08
C GLY A 14 15.66 -12.92 9.05
N VAL A 15 16.74 -12.22 8.75
CA VAL A 15 17.19 -11.00 9.42
C VAL A 15 17.48 -9.96 8.37
N GLU A 16 17.14 -8.72 8.65
CA GLU A 16 17.38 -7.55 7.81
C GLU A 16 17.97 -6.46 8.68
N TYR A 17 19.06 -5.89 8.22
CA TYR A 17 19.67 -4.71 8.82
C TYR A 17 19.69 -3.60 7.77
N GLN A 18 19.12 -2.46 8.12
CA GLN A 18 19.14 -1.27 7.28
C GLN A 18 19.86 -0.15 8.04
N TRP A 19 20.80 0.49 7.36
CA TRP A 19 21.46 1.68 7.83
C TRP A 19 21.34 2.78 6.77
N THR A 20 20.89 3.95 7.19
CA THR A 20 20.66 5.09 6.31
C THR A 20 21.32 6.33 6.92
N GLN A 21 22.05 7.07 6.09
CA GLN A 21 22.61 8.37 6.44
C GLN A 21 22.11 9.41 5.44
N GLY A 22 21.68 10.57 5.96
CA GLY A 22 21.35 11.74 5.15
C GLY A 22 22.53 12.72 5.11
N GLU A 23 22.82 13.25 3.91
CA GLU A 23 23.81 14.31 3.71
C GLU A 23 23.45 15.15 2.49
N GLY A 24 23.65 16.45 2.54
CA GLY A 24 23.43 17.35 1.42
C GLY A 24 22.72 18.65 1.82
N GLY A 25 22.68 19.62 0.89
CA GLY A 25 22.15 20.96 1.15
C GLY A 25 20.64 21.07 1.40
N ARG A 26 19.94 19.94 1.45
CA ARG A 26 18.48 19.86 1.74
C ARG A 26 18.17 18.95 2.92
N ILE A 27 19.18 18.55 3.68
CA ILE A 27 19.05 17.74 4.88
C ILE A 27 19.79 18.45 6.00
N ASP A 28 19.11 18.72 7.09
CA ASP A 28 19.71 19.35 8.25
C ASP A 28 20.67 18.39 8.96
N GLY A 29 21.94 18.79 9.01
CA GLY A 29 23.00 17.99 9.64
C GLY A 29 23.42 16.76 8.83
N THR A 30 23.82 15.73 9.54
CA THR A 30 24.17 14.38 9.01
C THR A 30 23.44 13.31 9.79
N PRO A 31 22.08 13.29 9.74
CA PRO A 31 21.32 12.33 10.53
C PRO A 31 21.56 10.90 10.05
N LYS A 32 21.44 9.97 11.00
CA LYS A 32 21.62 8.54 10.77
C LYS A 32 20.48 7.78 11.42
N VAL A 33 20.00 6.75 10.76
CA VAL A 33 19.03 5.82 11.34
C VAL A 33 19.46 4.39 11.02
N SER A 34 19.24 3.48 11.95
CA SER A 34 19.47 2.06 11.74
C SER A 34 18.32 1.24 12.29
N ASP A 35 17.89 0.28 11.49
CA ASP A 35 16.82 -0.64 11.83
C ASP A 35 17.32 -2.07 11.70
N LEU A 36 17.04 -2.89 12.70
CA LEU A 36 17.27 -4.31 12.69
C LEU A 36 15.94 -5.04 12.77
N ALA A 37 15.65 -5.92 11.83
CA ALA A 37 14.42 -6.69 11.82
C ALA A 37 14.69 -8.19 11.78
N PHE A 38 13.91 -8.93 12.55
CA PHE A 38 13.85 -10.39 12.46
C PHE A 38 12.47 -10.77 11.94
N PHE A 39 12.40 -11.75 11.06
CA PHE A 39 11.14 -12.24 10.55
C PHE A 39 11.13 -13.76 10.45
N LEU A 40 9.95 -14.32 10.60
CA LEU A 40 9.66 -15.71 10.35
C LEU A 40 8.37 -15.78 9.52
N SER A 41 8.42 -16.45 8.38
CA SER A 41 7.26 -16.81 7.60
C SER A 41 7.19 -18.30 7.39
N ALA A 42 5.97 -18.84 7.27
CA ALA A 42 5.75 -20.23 6.97
C ALA A 42 4.77 -20.37 5.78
N GLU A 43 4.87 -21.43 5.04
CA GLU A 43 3.84 -21.88 4.11
C GLU A 43 3.33 -23.22 4.56
N TYR A 44 2.01 -23.35 4.72
CA TYR A 44 1.34 -24.59 5.11
C TYR A 44 0.21 -24.89 4.14
N LYS A 45 0.26 -26.07 3.52
CA LYS A 45 -0.70 -26.56 2.52
C LYS A 45 -1.30 -27.88 3.01
N PRO A 46 -2.19 -27.85 4.03
CA PRO A 46 -2.77 -29.07 4.60
C PRO A 46 -3.62 -29.85 3.59
N TRP A 47 -4.16 -29.16 2.60
CA TRP A 47 -4.96 -29.73 1.52
C TRP A 47 -4.69 -29.02 0.20
N GLU A 48 -4.96 -29.64 -0.92
CA GLU A 48 -4.75 -29.07 -2.25
C GLU A 48 -5.56 -27.77 -2.50
N TRP A 49 -6.67 -27.61 -1.79
CA TRP A 49 -7.54 -26.45 -1.91
C TRP A 49 -7.21 -25.32 -0.94
N LEU A 50 -6.34 -25.53 0.05
CA LEU A 50 -5.99 -24.53 1.06
C LEU A 50 -4.47 -24.31 1.15
N SER A 51 -4.06 -23.06 1.04
CA SER A 51 -2.69 -22.60 1.34
C SER A 51 -2.75 -21.47 2.35
N LEU A 52 -2.00 -21.60 3.44
CA LEU A 52 -1.84 -20.60 4.50
C LEU A 52 -0.40 -20.11 4.53
N ARG A 53 -0.21 -18.80 4.63
CA ARG A 53 1.11 -18.18 4.80
C ARG A 53 1.08 -17.19 5.97
N PRO A 54 1.20 -17.68 7.22
CA PRO A 54 1.41 -16.81 8.36
C PRO A 54 2.84 -16.25 8.35
N GLY A 55 2.98 -15.04 8.88
CA GLY A 55 4.27 -14.39 9.08
C GLY A 55 4.25 -13.51 10.32
N VAL A 56 5.39 -13.36 10.93
CA VAL A 56 5.62 -12.41 12.02
C VAL A 56 6.96 -11.72 11.80
N ARG A 57 7.00 -10.42 12.08
CA ARG A 57 8.20 -9.60 12.06
C ARG A 57 8.32 -8.84 13.37
N THR A 58 9.53 -8.62 13.85
CA THR A 58 9.85 -7.70 14.94
C THR A 58 10.93 -6.73 14.49
N PHE A 59 10.85 -5.49 14.94
CA PHE A 59 11.86 -4.47 14.69
C PHE A 59 12.54 -4.06 15.99
N ILE A 60 13.81 -3.73 15.87
CA ILE A 60 14.57 -2.98 16.86
C ILE A 60 14.97 -1.68 16.16
N VAL A 61 14.35 -0.58 16.56
CA VAL A 61 14.57 0.76 16.03
C VAL A 61 15.09 1.62 17.17
N ALA A 62 16.12 2.42 16.93
CA ALA A 62 16.83 3.13 18.00
C ALA A 62 15.94 4.18 18.72
N ASP A 63 15.06 4.87 17.96
CA ASP A 63 14.35 6.05 18.45
C ASP A 63 12.81 5.88 18.53
N TYR A 64 12.31 4.67 18.27
CA TYR A 64 10.85 4.42 18.22
C TYR A 64 10.48 3.10 18.89
N ASP A 65 9.40 3.12 19.67
CA ASP A 65 8.82 1.92 20.26
C ASP A 65 8.12 1.06 19.19
N ALA A 66 8.87 0.15 18.59
CA ALA A 66 8.33 -0.79 17.64
C ALA A 66 7.46 -1.87 18.35
N PRO A 67 6.38 -2.35 17.73
CA PRO A 67 5.61 -3.46 18.27
C PRO A 67 6.47 -4.72 18.40
N ILE A 68 6.29 -5.45 19.50
CA ILE A 68 6.99 -6.72 19.75
C ILE A 68 6.73 -7.72 18.61
N ALA A 69 5.54 -7.70 18.03
CA ALA A 69 5.17 -8.57 16.93
C ALA A 69 4.33 -7.83 15.89
N ILE A 70 4.71 -7.97 14.63
CA ILE A 70 4.00 -7.44 13.45
C ILE A 70 3.52 -8.66 12.66
N PRO A 71 2.29 -9.14 12.93
CA PRO A 71 1.74 -10.33 12.31
C PRO A 71 1.21 -10.06 10.91
N SER A 72 1.25 -11.09 10.08
CA SER A 72 0.57 -11.16 8.80
C SER A 72 0.05 -12.56 8.52
N VAL A 73 -0.99 -12.65 7.72
CA VAL A 73 -1.47 -13.93 7.20
C VAL A 73 -2.04 -13.75 5.80
N LEU A 74 -1.65 -14.62 4.90
CA LEU A 74 -2.24 -14.75 3.57
C LEU A 74 -2.84 -16.14 3.46
N THR A 75 -4.11 -16.20 3.04
CA THR A 75 -4.85 -17.45 2.83
C THR A 75 -5.32 -17.50 1.38
N LYS A 76 -5.12 -18.64 0.74
CA LYS A 76 -5.66 -18.95 -0.58
C LYS A 76 -6.53 -20.20 -0.51
N PHE A 77 -7.76 -20.07 -1.01
CA PHE A 77 -8.70 -21.16 -1.21
C PHE A 77 -8.90 -21.40 -2.71
N LYS A 78 -8.67 -22.59 -3.18
CA LYS A 78 -9.12 -23.04 -4.51
C LYS A 78 -10.56 -23.53 -4.37
N LEU A 79 -11.54 -22.64 -4.62
CA LEU A 79 -12.96 -22.96 -4.45
C LEU A 79 -13.44 -23.93 -5.52
N THR A 80 -12.96 -23.77 -6.75
CA THR A 80 -13.19 -24.68 -7.87
C THR A 80 -11.96 -24.73 -8.78
N LYS A 81 -12.01 -25.52 -9.86
CA LYS A 81 -10.94 -25.52 -10.90
C LYS A 81 -10.78 -24.14 -11.57
N HIS A 82 -11.79 -23.28 -11.50
CA HIS A 82 -11.82 -21.99 -12.17
C HIS A 82 -11.89 -20.79 -11.22
N MET A 83 -12.01 -21.02 -9.89
CA MET A 83 -12.23 -19.94 -8.93
C MET A 83 -11.30 -20.07 -7.73
N ASP A 84 -10.52 -19.01 -7.49
CA ASP A 84 -9.65 -18.84 -6.33
C ASP A 84 -10.15 -17.68 -5.48
N LEU A 85 -10.24 -17.89 -4.15
CA LEU A 85 -10.43 -16.84 -3.15
C LEU A 85 -9.10 -16.62 -2.43
N ARG A 86 -8.70 -15.34 -2.26
CA ARG A 86 -7.57 -14.95 -1.43
C ARG A 86 -8.02 -13.97 -0.38
N LEU A 87 -7.56 -14.17 0.85
CA LEU A 87 -7.78 -13.28 1.98
C LEU A 87 -6.42 -12.98 2.60
N SER A 88 -6.19 -11.73 2.96
CA SER A 88 -4.99 -11.36 3.70
C SER A 88 -5.28 -10.36 4.79
N TYR A 89 -4.51 -10.45 5.85
CA TYR A 89 -4.38 -9.48 6.89
C TYR A 89 -2.90 -9.19 7.15
N ALA A 90 -2.56 -7.92 7.32
CA ALA A 90 -1.24 -7.52 7.74
C ALA A 90 -1.34 -6.35 8.74
N TYR A 91 -0.63 -6.47 9.85
CA TYR A 91 -0.31 -5.34 10.70
C TYR A 91 0.94 -4.66 10.13
N GLY A 92 0.95 -3.33 10.09
CA GLY A 92 2.06 -2.53 9.59
C GLY A 92 2.63 -1.62 10.67
N PHE A 93 3.93 -1.42 10.62
CA PHE A 93 4.69 -0.47 11.41
C PHE A 93 5.72 0.20 10.52
N ARG A 94 5.88 1.52 10.63
CA ARG A 94 6.88 2.30 9.92
C ARG A 94 7.37 3.46 10.78
N SER A 95 8.67 3.55 11.00
CA SER A 95 9.31 4.75 11.53
C SER A 95 9.33 5.86 10.47
N PRO A 96 9.40 7.16 10.86
CA PRO A 96 9.65 8.24 9.92
C PRO A 96 10.97 8.06 9.19
N THR A 97 11.02 8.52 7.96
CA THR A 97 12.25 8.56 7.15
C THR A 97 13.10 9.78 7.51
N LEU A 98 14.40 9.75 7.19
CA LEU A 98 15.28 10.92 7.38
C LEU A 98 14.77 12.15 6.63
N GLN A 99 14.15 11.98 5.46
CA GLN A 99 13.54 13.08 4.73
C GLN A 99 12.35 13.67 5.48
N GLU A 100 11.48 12.84 6.05
CA GLU A 100 10.33 13.31 6.81
C GLU A 100 10.73 14.05 8.09
N LEU A 101 11.89 13.69 8.68
CA LEU A 101 12.39 14.29 9.91
C LEU A 101 13.23 15.56 9.68
N TYR A 102 14.11 15.56 8.66
CA TYR A 102 15.22 16.51 8.55
C TYR A 102 15.32 17.18 7.17
N PHE A 103 14.30 17.04 6.32
CA PHE A 103 14.29 17.74 5.05
C PHE A 103 14.15 19.25 5.28
N SER A 104 14.90 20.07 4.53
CA SER A 104 14.77 21.52 4.55
C SER A 104 14.99 22.05 3.13
N PHE A 105 13.96 22.70 2.58
CA PHE A 105 13.99 23.23 1.23
C PHE A 105 13.21 24.53 1.14
N HIS A 106 13.92 25.63 0.94
CA HIS A 106 13.39 26.97 0.89
C HIS A 106 13.78 27.64 -0.43
N ASN A 107 12.80 28.15 -1.15
CA ASN A 107 12.97 29.03 -2.32
C ASN A 107 11.74 29.94 -2.46
N ASP A 108 11.72 30.82 -3.46
CA ASP A 108 10.64 31.78 -3.67
C ASP A 108 9.23 31.16 -3.82
N ASN A 109 9.15 29.88 -4.16
CA ASN A 109 7.88 29.18 -4.44
C ASN A 109 7.58 28.03 -3.49
N HIS A 110 8.56 27.54 -2.74
CA HIS A 110 8.42 26.35 -1.88
C HIS A 110 9.16 26.59 -0.57
N ASP A 111 8.46 26.31 0.50
CA ASP A 111 8.94 26.33 1.86
C ASP A 111 8.53 25.02 2.52
N ILE A 112 9.50 24.07 2.66
CA ILE A 112 9.23 22.71 3.10
C ILE A 112 10.23 22.31 4.17
N ASP A 113 9.73 22.00 5.36
CA ASP A 113 10.51 21.47 6.46
C ASP A 113 10.11 20.07 6.85
N GLY A 114 11.09 19.28 7.26
CA GLY A 114 10.89 18.05 8.00
C GLY A 114 10.33 18.33 9.40
N ASN A 115 9.91 17.28 10.08
CA ASN A 115 9.39 17.39 11.44
C ASN A 115 10.03 16.33 12.34
N PRO A 116 10.96 16.73 13.23
CA PRO A 116 11.62 15.80 14.15
C PRO A 116 10.69 15.16 15.19
N ASP A 117 9.52 15.76 15.43
CA ASP A 117 8.56 15.29 16.44
C ASP A 117 7.56 14.23 15.90
N LEU A 118 7.81 13.71 14.68
CA LEU A 118 6.94 12.70 14.08
C LEU A 118 6.96 11.39 14.88
N LYS A 119 5.76 10.84 15.05
CA LYS A 119 5.53 9.51 15.62
C LYS A 119 5.61 8.44 14.53
N ALA A 120 5.90 7.21 14.92
CA ALA A 120 5.81 6.08 14.03
C ALA A 120 4.37 5.82 13.56
N GLU A 121 4.23 5.33 12.34
CA GLU A 121 2.96 5.00 11.70
C GLU A 121 2.62 3.53 11.92
N TYR A 122 1.35 3.25 12.23
CA TYR A 122 0.81 1.90 12.41
C TYR A 122 -0.37 1.68 11.47
N SER A 123 -0.57 0.43 11.01
CA SER A 123 -1.72 0.13 10.16
C SER A 123 -2.26 -1.28 10.34
N HIS A 124 -3.58 -1.40 10.12
CA HIS A 124 -4.25 -2.69 9.90
C HIS A 124 -4.72 -2.73 8.46
N ASN A 125 -4.27 -3.72 7.71
CA ASN A 125 -4.57 -3.89 6.29
C ASN A 125 -5.30 -5.21 6.09
N ILE A 126 -6.49 -5.15 5.52
CA ILE A 126 -7.30 -6.34 5.18
C ILE A 126 -7.58 -6.28 3.69
N THR A 127 -7.31 -7.36 2.97
CA THR A 127 -7.66 -7.48 1.56
C THR A 127 -8.32 -8.82 1.28
N GLY A 128 -9.23 -8.82 0.30
CA GLY A 128 -9.87 -10.02 -0.20
C GLY A 128 -10.01 -9.94 -1.71
N SER A 129 -9.87 -11.08 -2.40
CA SER A 129 -10.11 -11.15 -3.84
C SER A 129 -10.63 -12.50 -4.27
N VAL A 130 -11.54 -12.47 -5.24
CA VAL A 130 -12.05 -13.64 -5.95
C VAL A 130 -11.64 -13.53 -7.41
N ALA A 131 -10.82 -14.46 -7.86
CA ALA A 131 -10.45 -14.58 -9.27
C ALA A 131 -11.21 -15.72 -9.92
N TYR A 132 -11.93 -15.42 -11.01
CA TYR A 132 -12.72 -16.39 -11.76
C TYR A 132 -12.26 -16.46 -13.21
N ARG A 133 -11.84 -17.63 -13.65
CA ARG A 133 -11.50 -17.95 -15.05
C ARG A 133 -12.77 -18.21 -15.81
N VAL A 134 -13.33 -17.16 -16.44
CA VAL A 134 -14.62 -17.20 -17.16
C VAL A 134 -14.51 -18.04 -18.42
N LEU A 135 -13.44 -17.82 -19.19
CA LEU A 135 -13.11 -18.59 -20.40
C LEU A 135 -11.68 -19.07 -20.31
N HIS A 136 -11.48 -20.33 -20.62
CA HIS A 136 -10.14 -20.92 -20.64
C HIS A 136 -10.08 -21.99 -21.73
N SER A 137 -9.64 -21.60 -22.91
CA SER A 137 -9.39 -22.47 -24.05
C SER A 137 -8.04 -22.15 -24.69
N GLU A 138 -7.59 -22.93 -25.64
CA GLU A 138 -6.31 -22.71 -26.34
C GLU A 138 -6.19 -21.31 -26.96
N LYS A 139 -7.31 -20.73 -27.38
CA LYS A 139 -7.32 -19.42 -28.11
C LYS A 139 -7.82 -18.25 -27.28
N ILE A 140 -8.60 -18.49 -26.24
CA ILE A 140 -9.25 -17.43 -25.45
C ILE A 140 -9.05 -17.70 -23.95
N HIS A 141 -8.52 -16.70 -23.26
CA HIS A 141 -8.45 -16.67 -21.81
C HIS A 141 -9.12 -15.38 -21.32
N LEU A 142 -10.17 -15.51 -20.52
CA LEU A 142 -10.82 -14.39 -19.84
C LEU A 142 -10.83 -14.69 -18.34
N THR A 143 -10.18 -13.83 -17.58
CA THR A 143 -10.20 -13.87 -16.12
C THR A 143 -10.80 -12.57 -15.60
N THR A 144 -11.77 -12.70 -14.69
CA THR A 144 -12.36 -11.61 -13.94
C THR A 144 -11.93 -11.73 -12.48
N THR A 145 -11.43 -10.64 -11.91
CA THR A 145 -11.04 -10.57 -10.50
C THR A 145 -11.82 -9.47 -9.82
N LEU A 146 -12.59 -9.82 -8.79
CA LEU A 146 -13.22 -8.87 -7.87
C LEU A 146 -12.36 -8.80 -6.61
N SER A 147 -11.94 -7.58 -6.24
CA SER A 147 -11.12 -7.34 -5.06
C SER A 147 -11.75 -6.29 -4.15
N GLY A 148 -11.46 -6.39 -2.85
CA GLY A 148 -11.83 -5.39 -1.87
C GLY A 148 -10.73 -5.24 -0.82
N PHE A 149 -10.64 -4.05 -0.23
CA PHE A 149 -9.67 -3.77 0.82
C PHE A 149 -10.23 -2.80 1.86
N TYR A 150 -9.68 -2.90 3.06
CA TYR A 150 -9.86 -1.95 4.14
C TYR A 150 -8.53 -1.73 4.85
N ASN A 151 -8.11 -0.46 4.98
CA ASN A 151 -6.91 -0.08 5.71
C ASN A 151 -7.28 0.95 6.77
N ASP A 152 -6.75 0.78 7.99
CA ASP A 152 -6.89 1.68 9.13
C ASP A 152 -5.50 2.07 9.63
N PHE A 153 -5.11 3.33 9.43
CA PHE A 153 -3.82 3.88 9.82
C PHE A 153 -3.98 4.74 11.06
N ARG A 154 -3.04 4.62 11.98
CA ARG A 154 -2.84 5.53 13.11
C ARG A 154 -1.53 6.27 12.93
N ASP A 155 -1.53 7.53 13.30
CA ASP A 155 -0.37 8.41 13.21
C ASP A 155 0.26 8.42 11.81
N LYS A 156 -0.59 8.36 10.75
CA LYS A 156 -0.13 8.32 9.37
C LYS A 156 0.67 9.58 9.04
N ILE A 157 1.91 9.41 8.59
CA ILE A 157 2.75 10.53 8.19
C ILE A 157 2.33 11.04 6.81
N SER A 158 2.15 12.35 6.69
CA SER A 158 1.77 13.01 5.45
C SER A 158 2.35 14.41 5.38
N LEU A 159 2.80 14.81 4.19
CA LEU A 159 3.10 16.21 3.91
C LEU A 159 1.78 16.97 3.81
N ALA A 160 1.69 18.12 4.47
CA ALA A 160 0.54 19.00 4.39
C ALA A 160 0.98 20.46 4.36
N GLN A 161 0.18 21.29 3.68
CA GLN A 161 0.36 22.72 3.65
C GLN A 161 -0.17 23.34 4.94
N ASN A 162 0.59 24.22 5.55
CA ASN A 162 0.08 25.09 6.62
C ASN A 162 -0.85 26.14 6.01
N VAL A 163 -2.06 26.27 6.54
CA VAL A 163 -3.07 27.21 6.02
C VAL A 163 -2.76 28.65 6.43
N ASP A 164 -2.10 28.81 7.57
CA ASP A 164 -1.79 30.13 8.15
C ASP A 164 -0.50 30.74 7.57
N ILE A 165 0.38 29.91 6.98
CA ILE A 165 1.64 30.35 6.36
C ILE A 165 1.62 29.97 4.89
N PRO A 166 1.45 30.93 3.97
CA PRO A 166 1.45 30.66 2.53
C PRO A 166 2.73 29.95 2.07
N ASN A 167 2.57 28.93 1.24
CA ASN A 167 3.64 28.11 0.65
C ASN A 167 4.46 27.26 1.63
N TYR A 168 4.16 27.28 2.94
CA TYR A 168 4.83 26.46 3.92
C TYR A 168 4.19 25.08 4.02
N ASN A 169 5.02 24.05 3.89
CA ASN A 169 4.62 22.64 4.02
C ASN A 169 5.51 21.96 5.06
N THR A 170 4.93 21.06 5.84
CA THR A 170 5.70 20.20 6.74
C THR A 170 5.02 18.83 6.89
N TYR A 171 5.71 17.91 7.54
CA TYR A 171 5.18 16.56 7.78
C TYR A 171 4.44 16.50 9.11
N TYR A 172 3.28 15.84 9.11
CA TYR A 172 2.41 15.66 10.27
C TYR A 172 1.99 14.22 10.43
N ASN A 173 1.70 13.84 11.67
CA ASN A 173 0.96 12.63 11.94
C ASN A 173 -0.55 12.90 11.85
N ILE A 174 -1.22 12.22 10.95
CA ILE A 174 -2.68 12.18 10.89
C ILE A 174 -3.13 11.12 11.90
N ASP A 175 -3.83 11.54 12.98
CA ASP A 175 -4.30 10.67 14.07
C ASP A 175 -4.96 9.39 13.55
N ARG A 176 -5.87 9.54 12.58
CA ARG A 176 -6.53 8.40 11.97
C ARG A 176 -6.83 8.61 10.49
N TYR A 177 -6.30 7.74 9.68
CA TYR A 177 -6.55 7.71 8.25
C TYR A 177 -7.06 6.34 7.84
N LYS A 178 -8.15 6.29 7.06
CA LYS A 178 -8.73 5.02 6.60
C LYS A 178 -8.94 5.04 5.11
N THR A 179 -8.77 3.90 4.49
CA THR A 179 -9.18 3.67 3.10
C THR A 179 -9.99 2.39 3.00
N VAL A 180 -11.03 2.44 2.18
CA VAL A 180 -11.84 1.28 1.83
C VAL A 180 -12.08 1.33 0.34
N GLY A 181 -12.10 0.20 -0.33
CA GLY A 181 -12.36 0.20 -1.75
C GLY A 181 -12.58 -1.18 -2.31
N GLY A 182 -13.02 -1.20 -3.56
CA GLY A 182 -13.15 -2.40 -4.34
C GLY A 182 -12.75 -2.13 -5.78
N SER A 183 -12.35 -3.19 -6.47
CA SER A 183 -12.01 -3.15 -7.89
C SER A 183 -12.52 -4.39 -8.61
N LEU A 184 -12.90 -4.18 -9.87
CA LEU A 184 -13.23 -5.22 -10.83
C LEU A 184 -12.22 -5.15 -11.97
N GLU A 185 -11.44 -6.20 -12.11
CA GLU A 185 -10.43 -6.33 -13.17
C GLU A 185 -10.86 -7.44 -14.12
N ASN A 186 -10.82 -7.16 -15.43
CA ASN A 186 -11.03 -8.12 -16.50
C ASN A 186 -9.79 -8.18 -17.37
N SER A 187 -9.23 -9.37 -17.52
CA SER A 187 -8.07 -9.64 -18.36
C SER A 187 -8.44 -10.63 -19.46
N LEU A 188 -8.39 -10.16 -20.71
CA LEU A 188 -8.69 -10.93 -21.90
C LEU A 188 -7.40 -11.15 -22.71
N SER A 189 -7.17 -12.39 -23.13
CA SER A 189 -6.20 -12.75 -24.15
C SER A 189 -6.88 -13.59 -25.23
N TRP A 190 -6.85 -13.13 -26.49
CA TRP A 190 -7.49 -13.79 -27.61
C TRP A 190 -6.63 -13.64 -28.88
N GLY A 191 -5.92 -14.71 -29.26
CA GLY A 191 -4.92 -14.63 -30.34
C GLY A 191 -3.92 -13.50 -30.10
N GLY A 192 -3.77 -12.60 -31.05
CA GLY A 192 -2.91 -11.41 -30.92
C GLY A 192 -3.47 -10.31 -30.03
N LEU A 193 -4.76 -10.36 -29.61
CA LEU A 193 -5.40 -9.34 -28.78
C LEU A 193 -5.14 -9.61 -27.31
N ARG A 194 -4.70 -8.58 -26.57
CA ARG A 194 -4.66 -8.53 -25.10
C ARG A 194 -5.39 -7.27 -24.64
N ALA A 195 -6.33 -7.41 -23.72
CA ALA A 195 -7.08 -6.29 -23.16
C ALA A 195 -7.22 -6.46 -21.65
N ASN A 196 -6.90 -5.39 -20.91
CA ASN A 196 -7.13 -5.30 -19.48
C ASN A 196 -8.04 -4.10 -19.21
N LEU A 197 -9.12 -4.32 -18.47
CA LEU A 197 -10.02 -3.27 -17.99
C LEU A 197 -10.07 -3.38 -16.46
N ASN A 198 -9.71 -2.30 -15.78
CA ASN A 198 -9.83 -2.17 -14.34
C ASN A 198 -10.76 -1.00 -14.00
N MET A 199 -11.73 -1.27 -13.14
CA MET A 199 -12.64 -0.29 -12.55
C MET A 199 -12.53 -0.37 -11.05
N SER A 200 -12.32 0.75 -10.37
CA SER A 200 -12.22 0.78 -8.91
C SER A 200 -12.96 1.97 -8.31
N LEU A 201 -13.42 1.79 -7.07
CA LEU A 201 -14.00 2.82 -6.24
C LEU A 201 -13.27 2.84 -4.91
N ILE A 202 -12.65 3.99 -4.59
CA ILE A 202 -11.79 4.14 -3.41
C ILE A 202 -12.35 5.24 -2.52
N GLY A 203 -12.77 4.86 -1.31
CA GLY A 203 -13.19 5.76 -0.24
C GLY A 203 -12.02 6.10 0.67
N ARG A 204 -11.87 7.38 1.01
CA ARG A 204 -10.85 7.90 1.93
C ARG A 204 -11.51 8.65 3.07
N TYR A 205 -11.07 8.38 4.28
CA TYR A 205 -11.43 9.07 5.50
C TYR A 205 -10.15 9.58 6.18
N ASN A 206 -10.17 10.83 6.60
CA ASN A 206 -9.06 11.47 7.27
C ASN A 206 -9.56 12.21 8.50
N ARG A 207 -8.92 12.01 9.64
CA ARG A 207 -9.19 12.71 10.88
C ARG A 207 -7.90 13.34 11.39
N TYR A 208 -7.80 14.65 11.25
CA TYR A 208 -6.80 15.44 11.97
C TYR A 208 -7.17 15.53 13.44
N ALA A 209 -6.17 15.64 14.33
CA ALA A 209 -6.33 15.50 15.76
C ALA A 209 -7.51 16.26 16.37
N THR A 210 -8.09 15.62 17.33
CA THR A 210 -8.92 16.10 18.44
C THR A 210 -9.77 17.38 18.23
N GLY A 211 -11.04 17.20 17.95
CA GLY A 211 -12.05 18.23 18.16
C GLY A 211 -13.17 18.32 17.14
N ASP A 212 -12.88 18.09 15.87
CA ASP A 212 -13.90 18.21 14.85
C ASP A 212 -14.72 16.94 14.68
N LYS A 213 -15.88 16.89 15.36
CA LYS A 213 -16.88 15.83 15.20
C LYS A 213 -17.62 15.92 13.87
N SER A 214 -17.38 16.97 13.07
CA SER A 214 -18.05 17.22 11.80
C SER A 214 -17.36 16.58 10.60
N MET A 215 -16.22 15.89 10.79
CA MET A 215 -15.51 15.26 9.70
C MET A 215 -16.37 14.23 8.98
N PRO A 216 -16.47 14.35 7.66
CA PRO A 216 -17.43 13.60 6.91
C PRO A 216 -16.99 12.14 6.77
N ARG A 217 -18.01 11.32 6.53
CA ARG A 217 -17.95 9.96 6.01
C ARG A 217 -16.90 9.81 4.91
N PHE A 218 -16.53 8.59 4.58
CA PHE A 218 -15.67 8.28 3.44
C PHE A 218 -16.05 9.08 2.19
N ARG A 219 -15.06 9.68 1.55
CA ARG A 219 -15.19 10.33 0.25
C ARG A 219 -14.68 9.38 -0.82
N TYR A 220 -15.54 9.08 -1.78
CA TYR A 220 -15.27 8.08 -2.81
C TYR A 220 -14.80 8.75 -4.10
N SER A 221 -13.79 8.14 -4.74
CA SER A 221 -13.27 8.53 -6.05
C SER A 221 -13.27 7.29 -6.95
N PRO A 222 -13.95 7.33 -8.11
CA PRO A 222 -13.87 6.26 -9.10
C PRO A 222 -12.59 6.38 -9.92
N GLU A 223 -12.04 5.23 -10.29
CA GLU A 223 -10.94 5.14 -11.24
C GLU A 223 -11.24 4.07 -12.28
N VAL A 224 -10.94 4.37 -13.54
CA VAL A 224 -11.05 3.42 -14.64
C VAL A 224 -9.78 3.45 -15.43
N SER A 225 -9.21 2.28 -15.70
CA SER A 225 -8.05 2.16 -16.59
C SER A 225 -8.22 0.99 -17.55
N THR A 226 -7.75 1.18 -18.77
CA THR A 226 -7.71 0.11 -19.76
C THR A 226 -6.38 0.14 -20.51
N ASN A 227 -5.92 -1.05 -20.84
CA ASN A 227 -4.79 -1.26 -21.74
C ASN A 227 -5.20 -2.31 -22.75
N ILE A 228 -5.16 -1.96 -24.02
CA ILE A 228 -5.49 -2.84 -25.13
C ILE A 228 -4.26 -2.91 -26.04
N SER A 229 -3.77 -4.11 -26.33
CA SER A 229 -2.69 -4.32 -27.26
C SER A 229 -3.05 -5.39 -28.29
N TYR A 230 -2.61 -5.19 -29.52
CA TYR A 230 -2.81 -6.13 -30.61
C TYR A 230 -1.52 -6.38 -31.34
N HIS A 231 -1.13 -7.63 -31.39
CA HIS A 231 0.04 -8.11 -32.14
C HIS A 231 -0.37 -8.53 -33.56
N ILE A 232 0.21 -7.90 -34.57
CA ILE A 232 0.00 -8.24 -35.99
C ILE A 232 1.12 -9.18 -36.41
N GLU A 233 0.86 -10.48 -36.45
CA GLU A 233 1.85 -11.52 -36.75
C GLU A 233 2.56 -11.31 -38.12
N LYS A 234 1.79 -10.86 -39.15
CA LYS A 234 2.34 -10.68 -40.53
C LYS A 234 3.46 -9.65 -40.61
N THR A 235 3.44 -8.62 -39.76
CA THR A 235 4.40 -7.49 -39.80
C THR A 235 5.28 -7.45 -38.57
N GLY A 236 5.02 -8.29 -37.58
CA GLY A 236 5.68 -8.23 -36.25
C GLY A 236 5.42 -6.92 -35.51
N THR A 237 4.28 -6.27 -35.77
CA THR A 237 3.96 -4.95 -35.21
C THR A 237 3.02 -5.07 -34.03
N ASP A 238 3.32 -4.37 -32.94
CA ASP A 238 2.45 -4.23 -31.77
C ASP A 238 1.80 -2.84 -31.76
N ILE A 239 0.48 -2.80 -31.62
CA ILE A 239 -0.30 -1.57 -31.47
C ILE A 239 -0.88 -1.60 -30.05
N SER A 240 -0.67 -0.54 -29.27
CA SER A 240 -1.16 -0.45 -27.90
C SER A 240 -1.90 0.86 -27.66
N LEU A 241 -3.03 0.76 -26.94
CA LEU A 241 -3.83 1.90 -26.45
C LEU A 241 -3.94 1.81 -24.94
N PHE A 242 -3.58 2.89 -24.28
CA PHE A 242 -3.77 3.06 -22.84
C PHE A 242 -4.73 4.21 -22.56
N TYR A 243 -5.68 3.99 -21.65
CA TYR A 243 -6.58 5.04 -21.14
C TYR A 243 -6.66 4.94 -19.62
N LYS A 244 -6.63 6.08 -18.95
CA LYS A 244 -6.86 6.20 -17.50
C LYS A 244 -7.74 7.40 -17.20
N TYR A 245 -8.79 7.17 -16.43
CA TYR A 245 -9.61 8.18 -15.78
C TYR A 245 -9.48 8.06 -14.28
N THR A 246 -9.25 9.18 -13.61
CA THR A 246 -9.26 9.29 -12.16
C THR A 246 -10.27 10.37 -11.79
N GLY A 247 -11.27 10.01 -11.01
CA GLY A 247 -12.26 10.94 -10.49
C GLY A 247 -11.67 11.92 -9.48
N GLU A 248 -12.45 12.92 -9.11
CA GLU A 248 -12.04 13.97 -8.16
C GLU A 248 -11.51 13.34 -6.86
N ARG A 249 -10.30 13.77 -6.48
CA ARG A 249 -9.70 13.49 -5.17
C ARG A 249 -9.70 14.77 -4.38
N LYS A 250 -10.50 14.81 -3.29
CA LYS A 250 -10.48 15.96 -2.38
C LYS A 250 -9.28 15.82 -1.46
N GLU A 251 -8.41 16.82 -1.49
CA GLU A 251 -7.28 16.96 -0.58
C GLU A 251 -7.75 17.59 0.73
N TYR A 252 -7.00 17.37 1.78
CA TYR A 252 -7.24 17.92 3.11
C TYR A 252 -6.15 18.93 3.41
N TYR A 253 -6.55 20.11 3.91
CA TYR A 253 -5.64 21.13 4.42
C TYR A 253 -5.55 21.00 5.94
N TYR A 254 -4.39 21.29 6.49
CA TYR A 254 -4.15 21.33 7.93
C TYR A 254 -4.37 22.76 8.45
N HIS A 255 -5.19 22.90 9.49
CA HIS A 255 -5.29 24.14 10.28
C HIS A 255 -4.61 23.90 11.63
N GLU A 256 -3.58 24.65 11.90
CA GLU A 256 -3.01 24.73 13.24
C GLU A 256 -3.91 25.63 14.09
N TYR A 257 -4.76 25.04 14.93
CA TYR A 257 -5.46 25.81 15.95
C TYR A 257 -4.45 26.16 17.04
N THR A 258 -3.89 27.33 17.00
CA THR A 258 -3.27 27.95 18.16
C THR A 258 -4.37 28.21 19.17
N THR A 259 -4.44 27.40 20.21
CA THR A 259 -5.23 27.73 21.42
C THR A 259 -4.58 28.94 22.05
N ALA A 260 -5.22 30.11 21.91
CA ALA A 260 -4.92 31.33 22.66
C ALA A 260 -5.24 31.13 24.14
#